data_7a2f61c4f8917c2a13c9672a64062565
#
_entry.id   7a2f61c4f8917c2a13c9672a64062565
#
_cell.length_a   1.000
_cell.length_b   1.000
_cell.length_c   1.000
_cell.angle_alpha   90.00
_cell.angle_beta   90.00
_cell.angle_gamma   90.00
#
_symmetry.space_group_name_H-M   'P 1'
#
loop_
_entity.id
_entity.type
_entity.pdbx_description
1 polymer ?
#
loop_
_entity_poly.entity_id
_entity_poly.type
_entity_poly.pdbx_seq_one_letter_code
_entity_poly.pdbx_strand_id
1 'polypeptide(L)'
;VMFHDEDDFRAGMNRIHVVAENCNILILAFVLMDTHFHFILYGDFDLCNRFVHEYVRRTSIYLSKRYSTRKTLKDIQVSHQRIEDDRYLKTAICYVIKNPYNAGLPFNAWDYPWSSGPLYFRHPDFWTTPRWMLGPDDLLISRRSKKRQLLSHDVINKDVSMIDGLID
;
A
#
# COMPACT_ATOMS: atom_id res chain seq x y z
N VAL A 1 13.90 3.65 12.18
CA VAL A 1 13.03 4.56 11.41
C VAL A 1 13.33 4.41 9.93
N MET A 2 12.27 4.22 9.15
CA MET A 2 12.36 4.05 7.68
C MET A 2 12.25 5.39 6.95
N PHE A 3 11.29 6.21 7.34
CA PHE A 3 11.07 7.53 6.75
C PHE A 3 11.24 8.59 7.83
N HIS A 4 12.22 9.49 7.67
CA HIS A 4 12.60 10.47 8.67
C HIS A 4 11.89 11.82 8.51
N ASP A 5 11.49 12.14 7.28
CA ASP A 5 10.86 13.42 6.94
C ASP A 5 9.95 13.30 5.71
N GLU A 6 9.28 14.40 5.35
CA GLU A 6 8.34 14.43 4.21
C GLU A 6 8.98 14.05 2.88
N ASP A 7 10.25 14.36 2.65
CA ASP A 7 10.93 14.01 1.41
C ASP A 7 11.15 12.51 1.30
N ASP A 8 11.40 11.83 2.42
CA ASP A 8 11.49 10.38 2.46
C ASP A 8 10.14 9.74 2.13
N PHE A 9 9.06 10.24 2.76
CA PHE A 9 7.71 9.78 2.47
C PHE A 9 7.32 10.03 1.01
N ARG A 10 7.58 11.22 0.50
CA ARG A 10 7.32 11.57 -0.91
C ARG A 10 8.10 10.65 -1.86
N ALA A 11 9.35 10.37 -1.53
CA ALA A 11 10.17 9.44 -2.29
C ALA A 11 9.65 8.00 -2.18
N GLY A 12 9.13 7.59 -1.01
CA GLY A 12 8.45 6.31 -0.80
C GLY A 12 7.19 6.19 -1.67
N MET A 13 6.33 7.21 -1.67
CA MET A 13 5.12 7.28 -2.50
C MET A 13 5.43 7.16 -3.99
N ASN A 14 6.41 7.90 -4.49
CA ASN A 14 6.82 7.83 -5.90
C ASN A 14 7.32 6.43 -6.29
N ARG A 15 7.96 5.71 -5.37
CA ARG A 15 8.42 4.34 -5.61
C ARG A 15 7.29 3.34 -5.66
N ILE A 16 6.25 3.53 -4.85
CA ILE A 16 5.04 2.71 -4.95
C ILE A 16 4.52 2.73 -6.38
N HIS A 17 4.35 3.92 -6.95
CA HIS A 17 3.88 4.09 -8.33
C HIS A 17 4.79 3.37 -9.35
N VAL A 18 6.08 3.68 -9.34
CA VAL A 18 7.03 3.13 -10.32
C VAL A 18 7.12 1.61 -10.23
N VAL A 19 7.11 1.06 -9.02
CA VAL A 19 7.24 -0.40 -8.84
C VAL A 19 5.94 -1.12 -9.20
N ALA A 20 4.78 -0.55 -8.86
CA ALA A 20 3.49 -1.13 -9.24
C ALA A 20 3.32 -1.23 -10.76
N GLU A 21 3.66 -0.17 -11.49
CA GLU A 21 3.66 -0.17 -12.95
C GLU A 21 4.62 -1.24 -13.52
N ASN A 22 5.84 -1.33 -13.00
CA ASN A 22 6.83 -2.29 -13.46
C ASN A 22 6.47 -3.76 -13.15
N CYS A 23 5.73 -3.99 -12.09
CA CYS A 23 5.28 -5.33 -11.69
C CYS A 23 3.91 -5.70 -12.26
N ASN A 24 3.21 -4.74 -12.87
CA ASN A 24 1.85 -4.90 -13.39
C ASN A 24 0.89 -5.44 -12.33
N ILE A 25 0.95 -4.87 -11.12
CA ILE A 25 0.03 -5.17 -10.02
C ILE A 25 -0.87 -3.98 -9.72
N LEU A 26 -1.99 -4.23 -9.06
CA LEU A 26 -2.86 -3.19 -8.53
C LEU A 26 -2.69 -3.07 -7.02
N ILE A 27 -2.73 -1.85 -6.53
CA ILE A 27 -2.68 -1.56 -5.10
C ILE A 27 -4.09 -1.20 -4.64
N LEU A 28 -4.63 -2.01 -3.75
CA LEU A 28 -5.98 -1.79 -3.19
C LEU A 28 -5.93 -0.82 -2.01
N ALA A 29 -4.93 -0.97 -1.15
CA ALA A 29 -4.70 -0.04 -0.05
C ALA A 29 -3.21 -0.01 0.32
N PHE A 30 -2.77 1.09 0.92
CA PHE A 30 -1.45 1.20 1.49
C PHE A 30 -1.38 2.26 2.58
N VAL A 31 -0.37 2.15 3.43
CA VAL A 31 0.08 3.18 4.34
C VAL A 31 1.58 3.09 4.53
N LEU A 32 2.23 4.24 4.55
CA LEU A 32 3.63 4.40 4.92
C LEU A 32 3.69 5.08 6.28
N MET A 33 4.35 4.42 7.23
CA MET A 33 4.63 4.95 8.57
C MET A 33 6.14 5.16 8.72
N ASP A 34 6.56 5.87 9.73
CA ASP A 34 7.99 6.14 9.99
C ASP A 34 8.83 4.87 10.21
N THR A 35 8.23 3.82 10.77
CA THR A 35 8.91 2.54 11.08
C THR A 35 8.46 1.36 10.23
N HIS A 36 7.33 1.46 9.55
CA HIS A 36 6.74 0.32 8.83
C HIS A 36 5.85 0.76 7.66
N PHE A 37 5.44 -0.19 6.87
CA PHE A 37 4.44 0.00 5.82
C PHE A 37 3.49 -1.20 5.74
N HIS A 38 2.31 -0.96 5.20
CA HIS A 38 1.35 -2.00 4.84
C HIS A 38 0.90 -1.81 3.40
N PHE A 39 0.74 -2.91 2.67
CA PHE A 39 0.17 -2.94 1.33
C PHE A 39 -0.92 -4.00 1.24
N ILE A 40 -2.01 -3.68 0.55
CA ILE A 40 -2.96 -4.67 0.06
C ILE A 40 -2.88 -4.66 -1.45
N LEU A 41 -2.42 -5.76 -2.01
CA LEU A 41 -2.10 -5.91 -3.43
C LEU A 41 -3.06 -6.89 -4.09
N TYR A 42 -3.38 -6.61 -5.35
CA TYR A 42 -4.09 -7.52 -6.24
C TYR A 42 -3.15 -7.93 -7.37
N GLY A 43 -2.87 -9.22 -7.46
CA GLY A 43 -1.98 -9.84 -8.44
C GLY A 43 -1.45 -11.18 -7.97
N ASP A 44 -0.82 -11.91 -8.86
CA ASP A 44 -0.21 -13.19 -8.54
C ASP A 44 0.78 -13.07 -7.37
N PHE A 45 0.86 -14.12 -6.56
CA PHE A 45 1.75 -14.15 -5.39
C PHE A 45 3.19 -13.78 -5.72
N ASP A 46 3.73 -14.31 -6.81
CA ASP A 46 5.11 -14.03 -7.23
C ASP A 46 5.30 -12.56 -7.66
N LEU A 47 4.30 -11.98 -8.32
CA LEU A 47 4.32 -10.56 -8.68
C LEU A 47 4.21 -9.66 -7.45
N CYS A 48 3.38 -10.03 -6.47
CA CYS A 48 3.30 -9.33 -5.19
C CYS A 48 4.63 -9.38 -4.44
N ASN A 49 5.27 -10.54 -4.35
CA ASN A 49 6.60 -10.68 -3.77
C ASN A 49 7.64 -9.84 -4.50
N ARG A 50 7.64 -9.89 -5.84
CA ARG A 50 8.53 -9.06 -6.66
C ARG A 50 8.34 -7.58 -6.39
N PHE A 51 7.08 -7.11 -6.28
CA PHE A 51 6.79 -5.72 -5.92
C PHE A 51 7.45 -5.35 -4.60
N VAL A 52 7.24 -6.14 -3.56
CA VAL A 52 7.76 -5.84 -2.22
C VAL A 52 9.28 -5.81 -2.21
N HIS A 53 9.92 -6.82 -2.79
CA HIS A 53 11.38 -6.87 -2.89
C HIS A 53 11.95 -5.67 -3.62
N GLU A 54 11.33 -5.29 -4.74
CA GLU A 54 11.79 -4.15 -5.54
C GLU A 54 11.52 -2.82 -4.83
N TYR A 55 10.38 -2.68 -4.15
CA TYR A 55 10.07 -1.51 -3.34
C TYR A 55 11.08 -1.31 -2.20
N VAL A 56 11.32 -2.36 -1.42
CA VAL A 56 12.30 -2.34 -0.33
C VAL A 56 13.71 -2.04 -0.85
N ARG A 57 14.14 -2.73 -1.92
CA ARG A 57 15.45 -2.52 -2.53
C ARG A 57 15.66 -1.07 -2.98
N ARG A 58 14.71 -0.50 -3.72
CA ARG A 58 14.80 0.89 -4.22
C ARG A 58 14.74 1.91 -3.10
N THR A 59 13.92 1.67 -2.09
CA THR A 59 13.83 2.52 -0.90
C THR A 59 15.13 2.48 -0.11
N SER A 60 15.70 1.30 0.11
CA SER A 60 16.99 1.13 0.78
C SER A 60 18.13 1.85 0.05
N ILE A 61 18.18 1.77 -1.29
CA ILE A 61 19.19 2.48 -2.08
C ILE A 61 19.06 4.00 -1.91
N TYR A 62 17.84 4.53 -1.95
CA TYR A 62 17.60 5.96 -1.76
C TYR A 62 18.03 6.43 -0.37
N LEU A 63 17.56 5.75 0.68
CA LEU A 63 17.91 6.10 2.06
C LEU A 63 19.41 5.99 2.31
N SER A 64 20.05 4.94 1.77
CA SER A 64 21.49 4.77 1.88
C SER A 64 22.29 5.90 1.22
N LYS A 65 21.83 6.39 0.08
CA LYS A 65 22.45 7.56 -0.59
C LYS A 65 22.19 8.84 0.18
N ARG A 66 20.95 9.07 0.63
CA ARG A 66 20.55 10.29 1.32
C ARG A 66 21.27 10.45 2.65
N TYR A 67 21.37 9.38 3.43
CA TYR A 67 21.94 9.41 4.78
C TYR A 67 23.38 8.89 4.85
N SER A 68 24.00 8.62 3.71
CA SER A 68 25.39 8.10 3.62
C SER A 68 25.61 6.84 4.47
N THR A 69 24.57 6.02 4.60
CA THR A 69 24.57 4.76 5.36
C THR A 69 24.57 3.54 4.43
N ARG A 70 25.04 2.40 4.93
CA ARG A 70 24.99 1.15 4.16
C ARG A 70 23.80 0.29 4.59
N LYS A 71 23.05 -0.23 3.60
CA LYS A 71 22.00 -1.25 3.80
C LYS A 71 20.93 -0.85 4.84
N THR A 72 20.33 0.31 4.66
CA THR A 72 19.37 0.90 5.63
C THR A 72 18.18 -0.01 5.97
N LEU A 73 17.71 -0.84 5.02
CA LEU A 73 16.56 -1.74 5.21
C LEU A 73 16.96 -3.22 5.12
N LYS A 74 18.20 -3.59 5.49
CA LYS A 74 18.66 -4.98 5.38
C LYS A 74 17.93 -5.94 6.33
N ASP A 75 17.51 -5.42 7.47
CA ASP A 75 16.90 -6.21 8.56
C ASP A 75 15.37 -6.05 8.60
N ILE A 76 14.79 -5.50 7.51
CA ILE A 76 13.33 -5.40 7.42
C ILE A 76 12.69 -6.78 7.42
N GLN A 77 11.75 -6.96 8.33
CA GLN A 77 10.90 -8.15 8.36
C GLN A 77 9.69 -7.91 7.46
N VAL A 78 9.50 -8.77 6.48
CA VAL A 78 8.35 -8.72 5.58
C VAL A 78 7.48 -9.94 5.80
N SER A 79 6.23 -9.74 6.14
CA SER A 79 5.22 -10.78 6.17
C SER A 79 4.32 -10.69 4.94
N HIS A 80 3.83 -11.82 4.49
CA HIS A 80 2.94 -11.93 3.35
C HIS A 80 1.78 -12.85 3.70
N GLN A 81 0.56 -12.31 3.72
CA GLN A 81 -0.65 -13.04 4.05
C GLN A 81 -1.65 -12.94 2.91
N ARG A 82 -2.16 -14.09 2.46
CA ARG A 82 -3.24 -14.15 1.49
C ARG A 82 -4.55 -13.74 2.14
N ILE A 83 -5.35 -12.96 1.40
CA ILE A 83 -6.70 -12.59 1.80
C ILE A 83 -7.69 -13.55 1.13
N GLU A 84 -8.46 -14.26 1.94
CA GLU A 84 -9.27 -15.40 1.49
C GLU A 84 -10.75 -15.08 1.28
N ASP A 85 -11.23 -13.96 1.84
CA ASP A 85 -12.64 -13.58 1.73
C ASP A 85 -12.87 -12.05 1.76
N ASP A 86 -14.04 -11.63 1.31
CA ASP A 86 -14.47 -10.23 1.24
C ASP A 86 -14.51 -9.55 2.60
N ARG A 87 -14.91 -10.26 3.63
CA ARG A 87 -15.01 -9.70 4.99
C ARG A 87 -13.63 -9.38 5.52
N TYR A 88 -12.70 -10.30 5.30
CA TYR A 88 -11.32 -10.10 5.68
C TYR A 88 -10.66 -8.97 4.87
N LEU A 89 -10.93 -8.90 3.55
CA LEU A 89 -10.45 -7.79 2.72
C LEU A 89 -10.92 -6.43 3.25
N LYS A 90 -12.20 -6.29 3.57
CA LYS A 90 -12.75 -5.05 4.14
C LYS A 90 -12.07 -4.68 5.45
N THR A 91 -11.88 -5.66 6.32
CA THR A 91 -11.20 -5.49 7.61
C THR A 91 -9.75 -5.07 7.42
N ALA A 92 -9.03 -5.72 6.51
CA ALA A 92 -7.64 -5.42 6.19
C ALA A 92 -7.48 -4.00 5.60
N ILE A 93 -8.36 -3.59 4.68
CA ILE A 93 -8.36 -2.23 4.14
C ILE A 93 -8.59 -1.21 5.28
N CYS A 94 -9.60 -1.44 6.11
CA CYS A 94 -9.87 -0.58 7.26
C CYS A 94 -8.69 -0.51 8.23
N TYR A 95 -8.03 -1.63 8.49
CA TYR A 95 -6.83 -1.70 9.32
C TYR A 95 -5.70 -0.84 8.72
N VAL A 96 -5.41 -1.00 7.44
CA VAL A 96 -4.35 -0.26 6.75
C VAL A 96 -4.60 1.24 6.80
N ILE A 97 -5.78 1.72 6.43
CA ILE A 97 -6.07 3.16 6.39
C ILE A 97 -6.23 3.79 7.78
N LYS A 98 -6.56 3.00 8.82
CA LYS A 98 -6.64 3.46 10.21
C LYS A 98 -5.31 3.37 10.96
N ASN A 99 -4.28 2.80 10.37
CA ASN A 99 -3.00 2.58 11.03
C ASN A 99 -2.43 3.85 11.69
N PRO A 100 -2.41 5.04 11.03
CA PRO A 100 -1.93 6.26 11.65
C PRO A 100 -2.71 6.68 12.89
N TYR A 101 -4.04 6.59 12.84
CA TYR A 101 -4.90 6.88 13.99
C TYR A 101 -4.65 5.91 15.15
N ASN A 102 -4.55 4.61 14.86
CA ASN A 102 -4.28 3.58 15.87
C ASN A 102 -2.88 3.72 16.49
N ALA A 103 -1.93 4.29 15.75
CA ALA A 103 -0.59 4.63 16.25
C ALA A 103 -0.57 5.94 17.06
N GLY A 104 -1.72 6.60 17.28
CA GLY A 104 -1.82 7.83 18.05
C GLY A 104 -1.38 9.09 17.32
N LEU A 105 -1.22 9.03 15.99
CA LEU A 105 -0.94 10.23 15.20
C LEU A 105 -2.19 11.13 15.12
N PRO A 106 -2.03 12.46 15.03
CA PRO A 106 -3.14 13.41 15.00
C PRO A 106 -3.82 13.46 13.61
N PHE A 107 -4.06 12.29 13.01
CA PHE A 107 -4.68 12.14 11.69
C PHE A 107 -5.87 11.18 11.76
N ASN A 108 -6.94 11.53 11.09
CA ASN A 108 -8.00 10.58 10.80
C ASN A 108 -7.61 9.67 9.61
N ALA A 109 -8.37 8.61 9.41
CA ALA A 109 -8.13 7.67 8.31
C ALA A 109 -8.17 8.31 6.90
N TRP A 110 -8.83 9.45 6.75
CA TRP A 110 -8.96 10.18 5.48
C TRP A 110 -7.99 11.35 5.31
N ASP A 111 -7.21 11.71 6.34
CA ASP A 111 -6.34 12.90 6.33
C ASP A 111 -4.86 12.56 6.18
N TYR A 112 -4.46 11.35 6.53
CA TYR A 112 -3.05 10.98 6.53
C TYR A 112 -2.49 10.94 5.09
N PRO A 113 -1.56 11.86 4.74
CA PRO A 113 -1.15 12.06 3.35
C PRO A 113 -0.35 10.91 2.75
N TRP A 114 0.24 10.07 3.60
CA TRP A 114 1.13 8.98 3.17
C TRP A 114 0.40 7.63 3.15
N SER A 115 -0.89 7.67 2.84
CA SER A 115 -1.74 6.48 2.74
C SER A 115 -2.77 6.59 1.62
N SER A 116 -3.41 5.48 1.34
CA SER A 116 -4.59 5.43 0.48
C SER A 116 -5.88 5.95 1.14
N GLY A 117 -5.85 6.28 2.43
CA GLY A 117 -7.03 6.77 3.17
C GLY A 117 -7.74 7.91 2.46
N PRO A 118 -7.06 9.01 2.08
CA PRO A 118 -7.67 10.11 1.35
C PRO A 118 -8.38 9.68 0.06
N LEU A 119 -7.90 8.61 -0.58
CA LEU A 119 -8.46 8.09 -1.83
C LEU A 119 -9.84 7.47 -1.64
N TYR A 120 -10.08 6.85 -0.48
CA TYR A 120 -11.35 6.19 -0.15
C TYR A 120 -12.47 7.17 0.19
N PHE A 121 -12.12 8.35 0.69
CA PHE A 121 -13.07 9.29 1.27
C PHE A 121 -13.26 10.58 0.46
N ARG A 122 -12.42 10.84 -0.53
CA ARG A 122 -12.58 12.00 -1.41
C ARG A 122 -13.63 11.74 -2.49
N HIS A 123 -14.36 12.80 -2.87
CA HIS A 123 -15.30 12.73 -3.97
C HIS A 123 -14.57 12.42 -5.29
N PRO A 124 -15.11 11.54 -6.14
CA PRO A 124 -14.46 11.13 -7.40
C PRO A 124 -14.08 12.27 -8.34
N ASP A 125 -14.81 13.39 -8.28
CA ASP A 125 -14.58 14.55 -9.15
C ASP A 125 -13.34 15.38 -8.77
N PHE A 126 -12.73 15.10 -7.61
CA PHE A 126 -11.61 15.90 -7.12
C PHE A 126 -10.23 15.41 -7.57
N TRP A 127 -10.14 14.24 -8.20
CA TRP A 127 -8.85 13.71 -8.59
C TRP A 127 -8.93 12.50 -9.50
N THR A 128 -7.95 12.41 -10.37
CA THR A 128 -7.75 11.26 -11.24
C THR A 128 -7.06 10.15 -10.45
N THR A 129 -7.67 8.98 -10.39
CA THR A 129 -7.03 7.80 -9.82
C THR A 129 -5.76 7.48 -10.59
N PRO A 130 -4.62 7.33 -9.92
CA PRO A 130 -3.42 6.86 -10.56
C PRO A 130 -3.67 5.51 -11.25
N ARG A 131 -3.05 5.32 -12.41
CA ARG A 131 -3.25 4.11 -13.23
C ARG A 131 -2.84 2.82 -12.51
N TRP A 132 -1.85 2.92 -11.62
CA TRP A 132 -1.29 1.82 -10.82
C TRP A 132 -2.09 1.49 -9.56
N MET A 133 -3.15 2.26 -9.29
CA MET A 133 -3.97 2.13 -8.10
C MET A 133 -5.45 2.14 -8.45
N LEU A 134 -6.22 1.29 -7.81
CA LEU A 134 -7.67 1.34 -7.89
C LEU A 134 -8.19 2.58 -7.17
N GLY A 135 -8.99 3.39 -7.86
CA GLY A 135 -9.62 4.57 -7.27
C GLY A 135 -10.86 4.22 -6.44
N PRO A 136 -11.41 5.24 -5.74
CA PRO A 136 -12.64 5.08 -4.97
C PRO A 136 -13.76 4.46 -5.80
N ASP A 137 -13.82 4.81 -7.07
CA ASP A 137 -14.77 4.24 -8.02
C ASP A 137 -14.47 2.79 -8.39
N ASP A 138 -13.26 2.30 -8.22
CA ASP A 138 -12.81 0.93 -8.46
C ASP A 138 -12.69 0.11 -7.19
N LEU A 139 -13.05 0.65 -6.05
CA LEU A 139 -12.99 -0.02 -4.75
C LEU A 139 -14.37 -0.57 -4.31
N LEU A 140 -14.38 -1.26 -3.19
CA LEU A 140 -15.53 -1.90 -2.55
C LEU A 140 -16.81 -1.06 -2.48
N ILE A 141 -16.66 0.25 -2.48
CA ILE A 141 -17.74 1.21 -2.27
C ILE A 141 -18.44 1.58 -3.57
N SER A 142 -17.81 1.31 -4.71
CA SER A 142 -18.37 1.70 -6.00
C SER A 142 -19.54 0.82 -6.45
N ARG A 143 -20.49 1.47 -7.08
CA ARG A 143 -21.64 0.85 -7.71
C ARG A 143 -21.33 0.23 -9.07
N ARG A 144 -20.12 0.40 -9.62
CA ARG A 144 -19.75 -0.04 -10.97
C ARG A 144 -19.31 -1.52 -11.00
N SER A 145 -19.68 -2.22 -12.05
CA SER A 145 -19.54 -3.67 -12.19
C SER A 145 -18.10 -4.21 -12.08
N LYS A 146 -17.10 -3.46 -12.56
CA LYS A 146 -15.70 -3.91 -12.54
C LYS A 146 -15.15 -4.12 -11.12
N LYS A 147 -15.53 -3.28 -10.19
CA LYS A 147 -15.13 -3.41 -8.79
C LYS A 147 -15.80 -4.54 -8.07
N ARG A 148 -17.07 -4.76 -8.35
CA ARG A 148 -17.78 -5.91 -7.79
C ARG A 148 -17.15 -7.21 -8.25
N GLN A 149 -16.54 -7.23 -9.47
CA GLN A 149 -15.81 -8.38 -9.97
C GLN A 149 -14.50 -8.62 -9.24
N LEU A 150 -13.73 -7.53 -8.93
CA LEU A 150 -12.50 -7.65 -8.14
C LEU A 150 -12.73 -8.16 -6.72
N LEU A 151 -13.94 -7.99 -6.23
CA LEU A 151 -14.37 -8.41 -4.89
C LEU A 151 -15.22 -9.67 -4.90
N SER A 152 -15.35 -10.33 -6.04
CA SER A 152 -15.93 -11.67 -6.07
C SER A 152 -15.01 -12.61 -5.29
N HIS A 153 -15.64 -13.53 -4.55
CA HIS A 153 -14.94 -14.51 -3.72
C HIS A 153 -13.84 -15.26 -4.49
N ASP A 154 -14.10 -15.58 -5.76
CA ASP A 154 -13.15 -16.30 -6.60
C ASP A 154 -11.91 -15.50 -6.98
N VAL A 155 -12.05 -14.19 -7.13
CA VAL A 155 -10.94 -13.29 -7.44
C VAL A 155 -10.10 -13.05 -6.19
N ILE A 156 -10.74 -12.75 -5.06
CA ILE A 156 -10.07 -12.49 -3.79
C ILE A 156 -9.25 -13.70 -3.34
N ASN A 157 -9.82 -14.89 -3.42
CA ASN A 157 -9.15 -16.11 -3.00
C ASN A 157 -7.88 -16.43 -3.80
N LYS A 158 -7.76 -15.91 -5.00
CA LYS A 158 -6.62 -16.23 -5.88
C LYS A 158 -5.51 -15.18 -5.80
N ASP A 159 -5.89 -13.91 -5.71
CA ASP A 159 -5.04 -12.84 -6.20
C ASP A 159 -4.88 -11.65 -5.24
N VAL A 160 -5.43 -11.69 -4.02
CA VAL A 160 -5.28 -10.60 -3.06
C VAL A 160 -4.36 -10.99 -1.90
N SER A 161 -3.43 -10.12 -1.60
CA SER A 161 -2.44 -10.34 -0.54
C SER A 161 -2.26 -9.09 0.31
N MET A 162 -2.11 -9.29 1.61
CA MET A 162 -1.67 -8.27 2.55
C MET A 162 -0.18 -8.46 2.82
N ILE A 163 0.55 -7.38 2.78
CA ILE A 163 2.00 -7.37 2.99
C ILE A 163 2.36 -6.29 3.99
N ASP A 164 3.10 -6.69 4.99
CA ASP A 164 3.60 -5.82 6.04
C ASP A 164 5.13 -5.83 6.02
N GLY A 165 5.71 -4.67 6.13
CA GLY A 165 7.16 -4.50 6.28
C GLY A 165 7.47 -3.67 7.52
N LEU A 166 8.14 -4.26 8.48
CA LEU A 166 8.50 -3.67 9.77
C LEU A 166 10.01 -3.60 9.93
N ILE A 167 10.47 -2.48 10.46
CA ILE A 167 11.84 -2.30 10.96
C ILE A 167 11.76 -2.21 12.48
N ASP A 168 12.47 -3.08 13.16
CA ASP A 168 12.68 -3.05 14.60
C ASP A 168 13.57 -1.87 15.03
#